data_4cbf7115bc47abd267f06bfc37d8b44d
#
_entry.id   4cbf7115bc47abd267f06bfc37d8b44d
#
_cell.length_a   1.000
_cell.length_b   1.000
_cell.length_c   1.000
_cell.angle_alpha   90.00
_cell.angle_beta   90.00
_cell.angle_gamma   90.00
#
_symmetry.space_group_name_H-M   'P 1'
#
loop_
_entity.id
_entity.type
_entity.pdbx_description
1 polymer ?
#
loop_
_entity_poly.entity_id
_entity_poly.type
_entity_poly.pdbx_seq_one_letter_code
_entity_poly.pdbx_strand_id
1 'polypeptide(L)'
;ACDILKIKDKQLREYLAMPNRVLRVKIPVKMDNGKIRMFTGFRSQHNNDRGPYKGGIRYFDPEGGVKYMEREVMALSSWMTWKCAIVDIPLGGGKGAIFVNPKKEKLSDGELERLTRGFAYKIAEVIGPQKDIPAPDVYTTGKEMTQIMDTWSKMNGNRYSPGVIT
;
A
#
# COMPACT_ATOMS: atom_id res chain seq x y z
N ALA A 1 19.27 3.41 15.00
CA ALA A 1 18.44 2.90 16.12
C ALA A 1 19.12 1.68 16.78
N CYS A 2 19.36 0.59 16.05
CA CYS A 2 19.94 -0.65 16.62
C CYS A 2 21.30 -0.41 17.32
N ASP A 3 22.14 0.47 16.79
CA ASP A 3 23.44 0.76 17.43
C ASP A 3 23.27 1.55 18.73
N ILE A 4 22.35 2.51 18.76
CA ILE A 4 22.00 3.27 19.97
C ILE A 4 21.43 2.36 21.05
N LEU A 5 20.55 1.43 20.66
CA LEU A 5 19.95 0.44 21.55
C LEU A 5 20.85 -0.75 21.86
N LYS A 6 22.09 -0.74 21.35
CA LYS A 6 23.10 -1.82 21.53
C LYS A 6 22.58 -3.22 21.15
N ILE A 7 21.68 -3.29 20.19
CA ILE A 7 21.19 -4.55 19.64
C ILE A 7 22.31 -5.16 18.80
N LYS A 8 22.96 -6.23 19.29
CA LYS A 8 24.10 -6.90 18.63
C LYS A 8 23.67 -8.06 17.75
N ASP A 9 22.50 -8.65 18.01
CA ASP A 9 21.97 -9.78 17.25
C ASP A 9 21.70 -9.39 15.81
N LYS A 10 22.38 -10.05 14.87
CA LYS A 10 22.27 -9.79 13.43
C LYS A 10 20.88 -10.19 12.88
N GLN A 11 20.33 -11.31 13.34
CA GLN A 11 19.02 -11.79 12.89
C GLN A 11 17.92 -10.86 13.33
N LEU A 12 17.96 -10.37 14.57
CA LEU A 12 17.03 -9.37 15.06
C LEU A 12 17.14 -8.05 14.28
N ARG A 13 18.37 -7.62 13.94
CA ARG A 13 18.56 -6.42 13.10
C ARG A 13 17.96 -6.60 11.71
N GLU A 14 18.14 -7.74 11.09
CA GLU A 14 17.56 -8.06 9.78
C GLU A 14 16.05 -8.11 9.86
N TYR A 15 15.48 -8.78 10.85
CA TYR A 15 14.06 -8.83 11.12
C TYR A 15 13.42 -7.44 11.27
N LEU A 16 14.09 -6.54 12.00
CA LEU A 16 13.62 -5.15 12.18
C LEU A 16 13.80 -4.25 10.95
N ALA A 17 14.64 -4.63 10.01
CA ALA A 17 14.97 -3.84 8.83
C ALA A 17 14.17 -4.24 7.58
N MET A 18 13.80 -5.51 7.46
CA MET A 18 13.20 -6.05 6.25
C MET A 18 11.69 -6.25 6.40
N PRO A 19 10.90 -5.95 5.36
CA PRO A 19 9.47 -6.25 5.40
C PRO A 19 9.21 -7.76 5.35
N ASN A 20 8.17 -8.20 6.06
CA ASN A 20 7.69 -9.58 6.01
C ASN A 20 7.28 -9.98 4.59
N ARG A 21 6.75 -9.04 3.81
CA ARG A 21 6.31 -9.29 2.44
C ARG A 21 6.27 -8.01 1.61
N VAL A 22 6.66 -8.15 0.34
CA VAL A 22 6.45 -7.12 -0.69
C VAL A 22 5.72 -7.76 -1.87
N LEU A 23 4.54 -7.24 -2.19
CA LEU A 23 3.81 -7.60 -3.39
C LEU A 23 4.10 -6.58 -4.48
N ARG A 24 4.45 -7.09 -5.66
CA ARG A 24 4.51 -6.31 -6.90
C ARG A 24 3.46 -6.84 -7.85
N VAL A 25 2.56 -5.97 -8.30
CA VAL A 25 1.44 -6.36 -9.15
C VAL A 25 1.41 -5.57 -10.45
N LYS A 26 0.95 -6.20 -11.52
CA LYS A 26 0.61 -5.56 -12.79
C LYS A 26 -0.89 -5.30 -12.85
N ILE A 27 -1.25 -4.09 -13.25
CA ILE A 27 -2.63 -3.61 -13.27
C ILE A 27 -2.96 -3.20 -14.70
N PRO A 28 -3.69 -4.04 -15.45
CA PRO A 28 -4.21 -3.66 -16.77
C PRO A 28 -5.39 -2.68 -16.59
N VAL A 29 -5.34 -1.55 -17.26
CA VAL A 29 -6.40 -0.53 -17.24
C VAL A 29 -6.82 -0.22 -18.66
N LYS A 30 -8.14 -0.32 -18.93
CA LYS A 30 -8.71 0.18 -20.18
C LYS A 30 -8.80 1.70 -20.09
N MET A 31 -8.03 2.37 -20.94
CA MET A 31 -8.01 3.82 -21.04
C MET A 31 -9.24 4.34 -21.79
N ASP A 32 -9.53 5.63 -21.67
CA ASP A 32 -10.70 6.25 -22.32
C ASP A 32 -10.60 6.20 -23.86
N ASN A 33 -9.38 6.13 -24.38
CA ASN A 33 -9.12 5.92 -25.83
C ASN A 33 -9.29 4.45 -26.29
N GLY A 34 -9.78 3.56 -25.42
CA GLY A 34 -10.02 2.15 -25.70
C GLY A 34 -8.79 1.24 -25.60
N LYS A 35 -7.58 1.77 -25.50
CA LYS A 35 -6.35 0.98 -25.38
C LYS A 35 -6.18 0.45 -23.95
N ILE A 36 -5.47 -0.68 -23.82
CA ILE A 36 -5.07 -1.19 -22.50
C ILE A 36 -3.68 -0.66 -22.16
N ARG A 37 -3.55 -0.06 -20.98
CA ARG A 37 -2.27 0.35 -20.42
C ARG A 37 -1.96 -0.46 -19.16
N MET A 38 -0.69 -0.87 -19.02
CA MET A 38 -0.21 -1.63 -17.87
C MET A 38 0.44 -0.71 -16.84
N PHE A 39 -0.08 -0.70 -15.64
CA PHE A 39 0.53 -0.02 -14.51
C PHE A 39 1.22 -1.01 -13.57
N THR A 40 2.10 -0.50 -12.71
CA THR A 40 2.77 -1.30 -11.68
C THR A 40 2.37 -0.76 -10.31
N GLY A 41 1.92 -1.64 -9.43
CA GLY A 41 1.61 -1.31 -8.05
C GLY A 41 2.43 -2.16 -7.08
N PHE A 42 2.59 -1.64 -5.86
CA PHE A 42 3.28 -2.29 -4.75
C PHE A 42 2.46 -2.22 -3.47
N ARG A 43 2.52 -3.28 -2.66
CA ARG A 43 2.13 -3.27 -1.26
C ARG A 43 3.24 -3.92 -0.44
N SER A 44 3.88 -3.15 0.42
CA SER A 44 4.86 -3.62 1.40
C SER A 44 4.20 -3.77 2.76
N GLN A 45 4.39 -4.91 3.39
CA GLN A 45 3.91 -5.29 4.71
C GLN A 45 5.15 -5.56 5.57
N HIS A 46 5.52 -4.58 6.41
CA HIS A 46 6.79 -4.62 7.12
C HIS A 46 6.75 -5.54 8.34
N ASN A 47 5.97 -5.19 9.34
CA ASN A 47 5.88 -5.96 10.57
C ASN A 47 4.47 -5.86 11.15
N ASN A 48 3.95 -6.94 11.69
CA ASN A 48 2.59 -7.04 12.26
C ASN A 48 2.55 -7.66 13.67
N ASP A 49 3.67 -7.65 14.39
CA ASP A 49 3.73 -8.18 15.76
C ASP A 49 2.80 -7.45 16.74
N ARG A 50 2.53 -6.17 16.45
CA ARG A 50 1.63 -5.33 17.25
C ARG A 50 0.18 -5.38 16.77
N GLY A 51 -0.10 -5.93 15.61
CA GLY A 51 -1.44 -6.00 15.00
C GLY A 51 -1.42 -5.81 13.48
N PRO A 52 -2.59 -5.65 12.84
CA PRO A 52 -2.70 -5.54 11.39
C PRO A 52 -1.76 -4.50 10.80
N TYR A 53 -1.22 -4.77 9.62
CA TYR A 53 -0.44 -3.78 8.89
C TYR A 53 -1.28 -2.53 8.63
N LYS A 54 -0.67 -1.36 8.72
CA LYS A 54 -1.35 -0.07 8.54
C LYS A 54 -0.49 0.88 7.73
N GLY A 55 -1.06 1.47 6.69
CA GLY A 55 -0.36 2.51 5.94
C GLY A 55 -1.00 2.92 4.63
N GLY A 56 -0.63 4.12 4.17
CA GLY A 56 -1.21 4.77 3.00
C GLY A 56 -0.89 4.08 1.68
N ILE A 57 -1.74 4.35 0.70
CA ILE A 57 -1.49 4.05 -0.72
C ILE A 57 -1.31 5.38 -1.44
N ARG A 58 -0.23 5.54 -2.21
CA ARG A 58 0.04 6.75 -2.99
C ARG A 58 0.07 6.48 -4.49
N TYR A 59 -0.25 7.49 -5.26
CA TYR A 59 0.17 7.57 -6.66
C TYR A 59 1.48 8.32 -6.70
N PHE A 60 2.52 7.73 -7.27
CA PHE A 60 3.84 8.30 -7.23
C PHE A 60 4.70 7.83 -8.42
N ASP A 61 5.36 8.76 -9.07
CA ASP A 61 6.27 8.53 -10.19
C ASP A 61 7.63 9.18 -9.86
N PRO A 62 8.49 8.50 -9.08
CA PRO A 62 9.81 9.02 -8.74
C PRO A 62 10.77 8.97 -9.94
N GLU A 63 11.72 9.90 -9.98
CA GLU A 63 12.77 9.96 -11.01
C GLU A 63 13.60 8.67 -11.12
N GLY A 64 13.76 7.94 -10.01
CA GLY A 64 14.44 6.63 -9.97
C GLY A 64 13.63 5.46 -10.53
N GLY A 65 12.41 5.71 -11.03
CA GLY A 65 11.55 4.72 -11.67
C GLY A 65 11.02 3.66 -10.71
N VAL A 66 10.52 2.56 -11.29
CA VAL A 66 9.82 1.48 -10.56
C VAL A 66 10.68 0.83 -9.48
N LYS A 67 11.98 0.64 -9.71
CA LYS A 67 12.89 0.04 -8.72
C LYS A 67 13.12 0.96 -7.50
N TYR A 68 13.15 2.26 -7.72
CA TYR A 68 13.25 3.22 -6.62
C TYR A 68 11.97 3.20 -5.79
N MET A 69 10.81 3.22 -6.45
CA MET A 69 9.52 3.15 -5.76
C MET A 69 9.36 1.89 -4.90
N GLU A 70 9.85 0.74 -5.38
CA GLU A 70 9.84 -0.50 -4.60
C GLU A 70 10.61 -0.35 -3.28
N ARG A 71 11.82 0.21 -3.33
CA ARG A 71 12.64 0.48 -2.14
C ARG A 71 11.98 1.50 -1.22
N GLU A 72 11.36 2.52 -1.80
CA GLU A 72 10.67 3.57 -1.04
C GLU A 72 9.47 3.02 -0.27
N VAL A 73 8.63 2.18 -0.88
CA VAL A 73 7.50 1.58 -0.16
C VAL A 73 7.96 0.64 0.94
N MET A 74 9.09 -0.06 0.76
CA MET A 74 9.71 -0.86 1.82
C MET A 74 10.14 0.02 3.00
N ALA A 75 10.89 1.09 2.74
CA ALA A 75 11.33 2.02 3.77
C ALA A 75 10.15 2.69 4.49
N LEU A 76 9.16 3.16 3.73
CA LEU A 76 7.98 3.80 4.32
C LEU A 76 7.11 2.84 5.13
N SER A 77 7.04 1.55 4.76
CA SER A 77 6.33 0.55 5.55
C SER A 77 7.03 0.29 6.90
N SER A 78 8.37 0.32 6.95
CA SER A 78 9.10 0.24 8.21
C SER A 78 8.85 1.46 9.10
N TRP A 79 8.81 2.67 8.52
CA TRP A 79 8.46 3.88 9.25
C TRP A 79 7.05 3.83 9.84
N MET A 80 6.10 3.20 9.15
CA MET A 80 4.77 2.99 9.70
C MET A 80 4.77 2.06 10.91
N THR A 81 5.58 1.00 10.92
CA THR A 81 5.77 0.15 12.11
C THR A 81 6.27 0.99 13.29
N TRP A 82 7.32 1.80 13.08
CA TRP A 82 7.87 2.66 14.13
C TRP A 82 6.87 3.72 14.60
N LYS A 83 6.13 4.34 13.67
CA LYS A 83 5.09 5.32 14.04
C LYS A 83 4.01 4.71 14.94
N CYS A 84 3.49 3.53 14.57
CA CYS A 84 2.48 2.84 15.38
C CYS A 84 3.02 2.46 16.76
N ALA A 85 4.28 2.01 16.83
CA ALA A 85 4.93 1.66 18.09
C ALA A 85 5.15 2.89 19.01
N ILE A 86 5.56 4.03 18.44
CA ILE A 86 5.82 5.27 19.22
C ILE A 86 4.53 5.80 19.86
N VAL A 87 3.41 5.73 19.15
CA VAL A 87 2.11 6.21 19.69
C VAL A 87 1.32 5.10 20.39
N ASP A 88 1.93 3.94 20.57
CA ASP A 88 1.42 2.77 21.31
C ASP A 88 0.04 2.28 20.84
N ILE A 89 -0.18 2.23 19.53
CA ILE A 89 -1.39 1.64 18.96
C ILE A 89 -1.15 0.20 18.49
N PRO A 90 -2.18 -0.68 18.55
CA PRO A 90 -2.06 -2.10 18.21
C PRO A 90 -2.09 -2.33 16.69
N LEU A 91 -1.18 -1.70 15.97
CA LEU A 91 -1.07 -1.78 14.51
C LEU A 91 0.39 -1.96 14.10
N GLY A 92 0.57 -2.65 12.99
CA GLY A 92 1.85 -2.84 12.33
C GLY A 92 2.12 -1.80 11.25
N GLY A 93 3.06 -2.07 10.37
CA GLY A 93 3.46 -1.16 9.30
C GLY A 93 3.24 -1.71 7.89
N GLY A 94 2.48 -0.98 7.10
CA GLY A 94 2.27 -1.23 5.68
C GLY A 94 2.43 0.03 4.84
N LYS A 95 2.70 -0.15 3.55
CA LYS A 95 2.74 0.94 2.56
C LYS A 95 2.41 0.44 1.18
N GLY A 96 1.61 1.22 0.43
CA GLY A 96 1.32 0.94 -0.96
C GLY A 96 1.71 2.10 -1.88
N ALA A 97 1.98 1.78 -3.13
CA ALA A 97 2.13 2.78 -4.17
C ALA A 97 1.73 2.23 -5.54
N ILE A 98 1.24 3.09 -6.41
CA ILE A 98 1.03 2.81 -7.82
C ILE A 98 1.94 3.75 -8.61
N PHE A 99 2.74 3.17 -9.52
CA PHE A 99 3.69 3.92 -10.34
C PHE A 99 2.96 4.72 -11.41
N VAL A 100 2.59 5.94 -11.05
CA VAL A 100 1.87 6.90 -11.89
C VAL A 100 1.86 8.29 -11.25
N ASN A 101 1.95 9.33 -12.06
CA ASN A 101 1.65 10.69 -11.62
C ASN A 101 0.36 11.17 -12.33
N PRO A 102 -0.80 11.16 -11.63
CA PRO A 102 -2.09 11.46 -12.25
C PRO A 102 -2.15 12.84 -12.88
N LYS A 103 -1.53 13.83 -12.25
CA LYS A 103 -1.51 15.22 -12.75
C LYS A 103 -0.64 15.38 -13.99
N LYS A 104 0.57 14.81 -13.97
CA LYS A 104 1.51 14.86 -15.09
C LYS A 104 0.95 14.14 -16.32
N GLU A 105 0.30 12.99 -16.08
CA GLU A 105 -0.24 12.13 -17.12
C GLU A 105 -1.67 12.49 -17.54
N LYS A 106 -2.31 13.46 -16.84
CA LYS A 106 -3.68 13.95 -17.12
C LYS A 106 -4.71 12.82 -17.22
N LEU A 107 -4.61 11.84 -16.31
CA LEU A 107 -5.59 10.75 -16.26
C LEU A 107 -6.97 11.28 -15.87
N SER A 108 -8.01 10.77 -16.54
CA SER A 108 -9.39 11.09 -16.19
C SER A 108 -9.79 10.44 -14.86
N ASP A 109 -10.85 10.95 -14.24
CA ASP A 109 -11.42 10.37 -13.02
C ASP A 109 -11.82 8.90 -13.22
N GLY A 110 -12.36 8.56 -14.39
CA GLY A 110 -12.72 7.18 -14.75
C GLY A 110 -11.49 6.27 -14.91
N GLU A 111 -10.41 6.78 -15.48
CA GLU A 111 -9.15 6.04 -15.59
C GLU A 111 -8.52 5.79 -14.22
N LEU A 112 -8.52 6.80 -13.33
CA LEU A 112 -8.06 6.67 -11.95
C LEU A 112 -8.90 5.68 -11.14
N GLU A 113 -10.22 5.71 -11.30
CA GLU A 113 -11.10 4.74 -10.64
C GLU A 113 -10.79 3.31 -11.11
N ARG A 114 -10.67 3.08 -12.41
CA ARG A 114 -10.32 1.76 -12.96
C ARG A 114 -8.95 1.29 -12.45
N LEU A 115 -7.98 2.21 -12.34
CA LEU A 115 -6.65 1.92 -11.81
C LEU A 115 -6.70 1.54 -10.32
N THR A 116 -7.42 2.33 -9.51
CA THR A 116 -7.59 2.09 -8.08
C THR A 116 -8.26 0.74 -7.82
N ARG A 117 -9.38 0.49 -8.49
CA ARG A 117 -10.12 -0.78 -8.38
C ARG A 117 -9.29 -1.97 -8.87
N GLY A 118 -8.55 -1.80 -9.97
CA GLY A 118 -7.63 -2.82 -10.46
C GLY A 118 -6.52 -3.16 -9.46
N PHE A 119 -5.98 -2.16 -8.78
CA PHE A 119 -5.01 -2.37 -7.69
C PHE A 119 -5.65 -3.07 -6.49
N ALA A 120 -6.82 -2.59 -6.05
CA ALA A 120 -7.56 -3.19 -4.94
C ALA A 120 -7.86 -4.67 -5.20
N TYR A 121 -8.28 -5.02 -6.40
CA TYR A 121 -8.49 -6.41 -6.83
C TYR A 121 -7.22 -7.26 -6.64
N LYS A 122 -6.05 -6.74 -7.04
CA LYS A 122 -4.77 -7.46 -6.96
C LYS A 122 -4.26 -7.67 -5.54
N ILE A 123 -4.67 -6.83 -4.59
CA ILE A 123 -4.22 -6.92 -3.20
C ILE A 123 -5.34 -7.39 -2.24
N ALA A 124 -6.54 -7.69 -2.74
CA ALA A 124 -7.71 -7.99 -1.92
C ALA A 124 -7.51 -9.15 -0.92
N GLU A 125 -6.73 -10.16 -1.30
CA GLU A 125 -6.46 -11.31 -0.42
C GLU A 125 -5.58 -10.97 0.79
N VAL A 126 -4.77 -9.91 0.67
CA VAL A 126 -3.79 -9.54 1.70
C VAL A 126 -4.20 -8.33 2.52
N ILE A 127 -5.23 -7.58 2.11
CA ILE A 127 -5.82 -6.49 2.88
C ILE A 127 -7.06 -6.96 3.64
N GLY A 128 -7.45 -6.20 4.64
CA GLY A 128 -8.64 -6.47 5.45
C GLY A 128 -8.47 -5.96 6.88
N PRO A 129 -9.57 -5.86 7.65
CA PRO A 129 -9.56 -5.21 8.96
C PRO A 129 -8.65 -5.89 9.98
N GLN A 130 -8.40 -7.20 9.83
CA GLN A 130 -7.52 -7.98 10.71
C GLN A 130 -6.18 -8.35 10.03
N LYS A 131 -5.91 -7.85 8.84
CA LYS A 131 -4.71 -8.18 8.06
C LYS A 131 -3.88 -6.95 7.76
N ASP A 132 -4.41 -6.04 6.96
CA ASP A 132 -3.71 -4.87 6.45
C ASP A 132 -4.72 -3.80 6.06
N ILE A 133 -4.59 -2.62 6.63
CA ILE A 133 -5.56 -1.53 6.53
C ILE A 133 -4.95 -0.37 5.72
N PRO A 134 -5.32 -0.21 4.44
CA PRO A 134 -4.96 0.95 3.64
C PRO A 134 -5.48 2.27 4.19
N ALA A 135 -4.80 3.35 3.84
CA ALA A 135 -5.17 4.72 4.18
C ALA A 135 -4.87 5.66 3.00
N PRO A 136 -5.41 6.89 2.98
CA PRO A 136 -5.01 7.91 2.03
C PRO A 136 -3.55 8.33 2.20
N ASP A 137 -2.92 8.75 1.09
CA ASP A 137 -1.57 9.31 1.05
C ASP A 137 -1.45 10.28 -0.15
N VAL A 138 -0.27 10.47 -0.72
CA VAL A 138 -0.06 11.39 -1.84
C VAL A 138 -0.95 11.02 -3.05
N TYR A 139 -1.72 11.99 -3.52
CA TYR A 139 -2.69 11.88 -4.63
C TYR A 139 -3.80 10.83 -4.43
N THR A 140 -4.07 10.41 -3.20
CA THR A 140 -5.23 9.60 -2.85
C THR A 140 -6.01 10.26 -1.71
N THR A 141 -7.31 10.02 -1.70
CA THR A 141 -8.27 10.62 -0.76
C THR A 141 -9.26 9.56 -0.26
N GLY A 142 -10.27 9.97 0.47
CA GLY A 142 -11.39 9.11 0.86
C GLY A 142 -12.11 8.49 -0.35
N LYS A 143 -12.08 9.15 -1.52
CA LYS A 143 -12.67 8.62 -2.77
C LYS A 143 -11.99 7.31 -3.16
N GLU A 144 -10.66 7.29 -3.23
CA GLU A 144 -9.89 6.09 -3.58
C GLU A 144 -10.05 5.00 -2.51
N MET A 145 -10.10 5.39 -1.23
CA MET A 145 -10.33 4.43 -0.13
C MET A 145 -11.71 3.77 -0.25
N THR A 146 -12.76 4.52 -0.57
CA THR A 146 -14.10 3.97 -0.82
C THR A 146 -14.10 2.99 -1.99
N GLN A 147 -13.39 3.29 -3.07
CA GLN A 147 -13.25 2.39 -4.23
C GLN A 147 -12.52 1.09 -3.86
N ILE A 148 -11.50 1.17 -2.99
CA ILE A 148 -10.78 0.00 -2.47
C ILE A 148 -11.71 -0.85 -1.61
N MET A 149 -12.43 -0.25 -0.68
CA MET A 149 -13.38 -0.94 0.19
C MET A 149 -14.51 -1.62 -0.61
N ASP A 150 -15.11 -0.91 -1.56
CA ASP A 150 -16.17 -1.45 -2.43
C ASP A 150 -15.67 -2.66 -3.25
N THR A 151 -14.47 -2.55 -3.81
CA THR A 151 -13.87 -3.64 -4.58
C THR A 151 -13.58 -4.85 -3.68
N TRP A 152 -12.98 -4.61 -2.51
CA TRP A 152 -12.71 -5.67 -1.54
C TRP A 152 -13.99 -6.35 -1.06
N SER A 153 -15.04 -5.55 -0.76
CA SER A 153 -16.34 -6.03 -0.33
C SER A 153 -16.95 -7.00 -1.34
N LYS A 154 -16.97 -6.61 -2.62
CA LYS A 154 -17.47 -7.47 -3.72
C LYS A 154 -16.73 -8.80 -3.82
N MET A 155 -15.42 -8.78 -3.60
CA MET A 155 -14.60 -10.01 -3.62
C MET A 155 -14.80 -10.89 -2.39
N ASN A 156 -15.29 -10.34 -1.29
CA ASN A 156 -15.52 -11.03 -0.03
C ASN A 156 -17.02 -11.26 0.27
N GLY A 157 -17.81 -11.55 -0.75
CA GLY A 157 -19.22 -11.91 -0.60
C GLY A 157 -20.12 -10.74 -0.24
N ASN A 158 -19.82 -9.54 -0.74
CA ASN A 158 -20.54 -8.29 -0.48
C ASN A 158 -20.57 -7.90 1.01
N ARG A 159 -19.55 -8.28 1.77
CA ARG A 159 -19.40 -7.86 3.16
C ARG A 159 -19.03 -6.39 3.24
N TYR A 160 -19.94 -5.57 3.75
CA TYR A 160 -19.62 -4.20 4.11
C TYR A 160 -18.69 -4.18 5.34
N SER A 161 -17.48 -3.68 5.18
CA SER A 161 -16.49 -3.63 6.27
C SER A 161 -15.67 -2.34 6.19
N PRO A 162 -16.13 -1.25 6.83
CA PRO A 162 -15.39 0.02 6.84
C PRO A 162 -13.96 -0.11 7.39
N GLY A 163 -13.74 -1.04 8.33
CA GLY A 163 -12.43 -1.32 8.91
C GLY A 163 -11.37 -1.86 7.92
N VAL A 164 -11.72 -2.09 6.65
CA VAL A 164 -10.75 -2.44 5.59
C VAL A 164 -9.87 -1.25 5.21
N ILE A 165 -10.34 -0.05 5.48
CA ILE A 165 -9.69 1.22 5.14
C ILE A 165 -9.78 2.19 6.32
N THR A 166 -9.04 3.28 6.26
CA THR A 166 -9.22 4.45 7.16
C THR A 166 -9.19 5.74 6.38
#